data_23648514eeb888d6db4474b7a77e0ff6
#
_entry.id   23648514eeb888d6db4474b7a77e0ff6
#
_cell.length_a   1.000
_cell.length_b   1.000
_cell.length_c   1.000
_cell.angle_alpha   90.00
_cell.angle_beta   90.00
_cell.angle_gamma   90.00
#
_symmetry.space_group_name_H-M   'P 1'
#
loop_
_entity.id
_entity.type
_entity.pdbx_description
1 polymer ?
#
loop_
_entity_poly.entity_id
_entity_poly.type
_entity_poly.pdbx_seq_one_letter_code
_entity_poly.pdbx_strand_id
1 'polypeptide(L)'
;LEAVSIEVSKTTIEALKNFGLSEYESRAYIALVSLGFATVKKVCELANIPHPRAYDTLAALEEKGLVEVQQGRPKIYKAVPPRMAFRRLEKALSRNKEYAIEELNDFYGVQRPKHELWTMHGKRNIVNKIEEMLMGAKHYAMLSFPKDLLMEVEKTLKSVSERGVQLKVWTCTEEDDPNLILPPRDNVEMVLDNQVYANLLVVDGTEALISSGCIEDYRGPWIGIWTNEPSFIKLISIFFKKLWKERKLEEEREILVRDLMRLKAP
;
A
#
# COMPACT_ATOMS: atom_id res chain seq x y z
N LEU A 1 8.76 -45.59 -14.59
CA LEU A 1 8.53 -44.30 -13.90
C LEU A 1 8.70 -43.21 -14.91
N GLU A 2 7.60 -42.72 -15.47
CA GLU A 2 7.55 -41.64 -16.44
C GLU A 2 8.19 -40.38 -15.87
N ALA A 3 9.01 -39.72 -16.69
CA ALA A 3 9.60 -38.44 -16.38
C ALA A 3 8.45 -37.39 -16.32
N VAL A 4 8.02 -37.07 -15.13
CA VAL A 4 7.08 -35.95 -14.93
C VAL A 4 7.85 -34.69 -15.29
N SER A 5 7.62 -34.19 -16.50
CA SER A 5 8.05 -32.86 -16.88
C SER A 5 7.19 -31.86 -16.13
N ILE A 6 7.76 -31.26 -15.10
CA ILE A 6 7.04 -30.25 -14.31
C ILE A 6 7.12 -28.95 -15.10
N GLU A 7 6.02 -28.60 -15.72
CA GLU A 7 5.84 -27.28 -16.31
C GLU A 7 5.57 -26.28 -15.18
N VAL A 8 6.67 -25.79 -14.58
CA VAL A 8 6.56 -24.77 -13.53
C VAL A 8 6.24 -23.44 -14.20
N SER A 9 5.15 -22.81 -13.76
CA SER A 9 4.80 -21.49 -14.30
C SER A 9 5.89 -20.47 -14.00
N LYS A 10 6.19 -19.60 -14.96
CA LYS A 10 7.11 -18.45 -14.77
C LYS A 10 6.72 -17.62 -13.55
N THR A 11 5.43 -17.50 -13.28
CA THR A 11 4.87 -16.81 -12.12
C THR A 11 5.36 -17.37 -10.79
N THR A 12 5.50 -18.71 -10.65
CA THR A 12 6.00 -19.32 -9.42
C THR A 12 7.49 -19.01 -9.19
N ILE A 13 8.29 -19.02 -10.26
CA ILE A 13 9.71 -18.66 -10.17
C ILE A 13 9.86 -17.19 -9.78
N GLU A 14 9.08 -16.28 -10.38
CA GLU A 14 9.10 -14.86 -10.05
C GLU A 14 8.64 -14.61 -8.60
N ALA A 15 7.61 -15.30 -8.15
CA ALA A 15 7.18 -15.22 -6.75
C ALA A 15 8.32 -15.61 -5.80
N LEU A 16 9.01 -16.71 -6.03
CA LEU A 16 10.16 -17.12 -5.21
C LEU A 16 11.31 -16.10 -5.27
N LYS A 17 11.58 -15.51 -6.44
CA LYS A 17 12.59 -14.45 -6.59
C LYS A 17 12.23 -13.22 -5.76
N ASN A 18 10.96 -12.84 -5.69
CA ASN A 18 10.50 -11.72 -4.85
C ASN A 18 10.71 -11.99 -3.34
N PHE A 19 10.81 -13.26 -2.94
CA PHE A 19 11.20 -13.66 -1.58
C PHE A 19 12.71 -13.82 -1.38
N GLY A 20 13.53 -13.39 -2.36
CA GLY A 20 14.98 -13.35 -2.23
C GLY A 20 15.70 -14.63 -2.68
N LEU A 21 15.07 -15.48 -3.48
CA LEU A 21 15.76 -16.59 -4.13
C LEU A 21 16.29 -16.15 -5.50
N SER A 22 17.45 -16.67 -5.87
CA SER A 22 17.93 -16.58 -7.24
C SER A 22 17.12 -17.51 -8.17
N GLU A 23 17.28 -17.35 -9.46
CA GLU A 23 16.60 -18.22 -10.42
C GLU A 23 16.98 -19.70 -10.26
N TYR A 24 18.26 -19.99 -10.03
CA TYR A 24 18.72 -21.36 -9.81
C TYR A 24 18.20 -21.93 -8.48
N GLU A 25 18.19 -21.14 -7.41
CA GLU A 25 17.62 -21.55 -6.13
C GLU A 25 16.12 -21.86 -6.27
N SER A 26 15.38 -21.02 -6.99
CA SER A 26 13.95 -21.24 -7.24
C SER A 26 13.71 -22.55 -7.98
N ARG A 27 14.46 -22.79 -9.07
CA ARG A 27 14.36 -24.02 -9.85
C ARG A 27 14.76 -25.25 -9.06
N ALA A 28 15.85 -25.21 -8.29
CA ALA A 28 16.30 -26.30 -7.46
C ALA A 28 15.29 -26.66 -6.36
N TYR A 29 14.73 -25.63 -5.68
CA TYR A 29 13.72 -25.83 -4.65
C TYR A 29 12.46 -26.47 -5.23
N ILE A 30 11.96 -26.01 -6.37
CA ILE A 30 10.81 -26.57 -7.05
C ILE A 30 11.07 -28.02 -7.45
N ALA A 31 12.25 -28.34 -8.00
CA ALA A 31 12.62 -29.71 -8.34
C ALA A 31 12.62 -30.63 -7.10
N LEU A 32 13.14 -30.14 -5.97
CA LEU A 32 13.13 -30.91 -4.72
C LEU A 32 11.74 -31.07 -4.13
N VAL A 33 10.88 -30.05 -4.21
CA VAL A 33 9.47 -30.16 -3.76
C VAL A 33 8.74 -31.25 -4.54
N SER A 34 8.99 -31.36 -5.84
CA SER A 34 8.32 -32.35 -6.69
C SER A 34 8.88 -33.76 -6.55
N LEU A 35 10.19 -33.90 -6.26
CA LEU A 35 10.84 -35.19 -6.07
C LEU A 35 10.72 -35.74 -4.64
N GLY A 36 10.36 -34.87 -3.68
CA GLY A 36 10.39 -35.16 -2.25
C GLY A 36 11.83 -35.14 -1.70
N PHE A 37 12.71 -35.94 -2.28
CA PHE A 37 14.16 -35.95 -1.99
C PHE A 37 14.96 -36.35 -3.24
N ALA A 38 16.19 -35.86 -3.36
CA ALA A 38 17.03 -36.15 -4.51
C ALA A 38 18.53 -35.97 -4.23
N THR A 39 19.34 -36.58 -5.07
CA THR A 39 20.78 -36.29 -5.17
C THR A 39 21.02 -35.04 -6.03
N VAL A 40 22.20 -34.43 -5.89
CA VAL A 40 22.62 -33.29 -6.73
C VAL A 40 22.41 -33.54 -8.22
N LYS A 41 22.83 -34.73 -8.69
CA LYS A 41 22.68 -35.10 -10.12
C LYS A 41 21.22 -35.01 -10.57
N LYS A 42 20.28 -35.56 -9.78
CA LYS A 42 18.87 -35.55 -10.11
C LYS A 42 18.25 -34.15 -10.09
N VAL A 43 18.68 -33.31 -9.15
CA VAL A 43 18.29 -31.88 -9.11
C VAL A 43 18.79 -31.15 -10.35
N CYS A 44 20.06 -31.35 -10.77
CA CYS A 44 20.60 -30.75 -11.98
C CYS A 44 19.77 -31.08 -13.23
N GLU A 45 19.44 -32.37 -13.38
CA GLU A 45 18.65 -32.85 -14.53
C GLU A 45 17.27 -32.20 -14.58
N LEU A 46 16.55 -32.17 -13.46
CA LEU A 46 15.18 -31.69 -13.44
C LEU A 46 15.08 -30.16 -13.42
N ALA A 47 15.96 -29.49 -12.69
CA ALA A 47 15.97 -28.03 -12.59
C ALA A 47 16.71 -27.34 -13.74
N ASN A 48 17.31 -28.09 -14.63
CA ASN A 48 18.18 -27.60 -15.70
C ASN A 48 19.24 -26.60 -15.19
N ILE A 49 20.02 -27.05 -14.20
CA ILE A 49 21.08 -26.27 -13.56
C ILE A 49 22.43 -26.92 -13.93
N PRO A 50 23.43 -26.14 -14.37
CA PRO A 50 24.77 -26.64 -14.60
C PRO A 50 25.36 -27.28 -13.34
N HIS A 51 25.92 -28.49 -13.47
CA HIS A 51 26.42 -29.27 -12.34
C HIS A 51 27.39 -28.50 -11.39
N PRO A 52 28.31 -27.64 -11.90
CA PRO A 52 29.19 -26.85 -11.04
C PRO A 52 28.41 -25.84 -10.16
N ARG A 53 27.27 -25.33 -10.65
CA ARG A 53 26.44 -24.35 -9.93
C ARG A 53 25.50 -24.99 -8.90
N ALA A 54 25.17 -26.27 -9.09
CA ALA A 54 24.17 -26.94 -8.25
C ALA A 54 24.61 -27.09 -6.79
N TYR A 55 25.91 -27.29 -6.54
CA TYR A 55 26.41 -27.40 -5.16
C TYR A 55 26.25 -26.08 -4.40
N ASP A 56 26.66 -24.96 -5.02
CA ASP A 56 26.51 -23.63 -4.42
C ASP A 56 25.02 -23.26 -4.24
N THR A 57 24.18 -23.61 -5.22
CA THR A 57 22.74 -23.37 -5.18
C THR A 57 22.10 -24.15 -4.02
N LEU A 58 22.44 -25.42 -3.85
CA LEU A 58 21.89 -26.26 -2.78
C LEU A 58 22.43 -25.84 -1.41
N ALA A 59 23.70 -25.44 -1.32
CA ALA A 59 24.27 -24.88 -0.09
C ALA A 59 23.55 -23.58 0.32
N ALA A 60 23.27 -22.67 -0.62
CA ALA A 60 22.52 -21.45 -0.37
C ALA A 60 21.07 -21.75 0.09
N LEU A 61 20.42 -22.75 -0.49
CA LEU A 61 19.10 -23.19 -0.04
C LEU A 61 19.13 -23.81 1.37
N GLU A 62 20.19 -24.56 1.70
CA GLU A 62 20.41 -25.10 3.05
C GLU A 62 20.61 -23.98 4.07
N GLU A 63 21.47 -22.98 3.75
CA GLU A 63 21.70 -21.79 4.59
C GLU A 63 20.42 -21.00 4.84
N LYS A 64 19.58 -20.83 3.81
CA LYS A 64 18.25 -20.22 3.94
C LYS A 64 17.24 -21.11 4.69
N GLY A 65 17.62 -22.33 5.03
CA GLY A 65 16.76 -23.30 5.73
C GLY A 65 15.61 -23.81 4.89
N LEU A 66 15.72 -23.81 3.57
CA LEU A 66 14.69 -24.26 2.62
C LEU A 66 14.88 -25.73 2.20
N VAL A 67 16.08 -26.29 2.47
CA VAL A 67 16.47 -27.63 2.16
C VAL A 67 17.14 -28.27 3.38
N GLU A 68 16.85 -29.53 3.61
CA GLU A 68 17.52 -30.40 4.60
C GLU A 68 18.47 -31.33 3.86
N VAL A 69 19.64 -31.57 4.45
CA VAL A 69 20.69 -32.41 3.84
C VAL A 69 20.96 -33.62 4.71
N GLN A 70 20.78 -34.79 4.13
CA GLN A 70 21.24 -36.05 4.73
C GLN A 70 22.67 -36.32 4.24
N GLN A 71 23.59 -36.34 5.18
CA GLN A 71 24.98 -36.66 4.90
C GLN A 71 25.13 -38.11 4.49
N GLY A 72 25.87 -38.36 3.43
CA GLY A 72 26.09 -39.70 2.87
C GLY A 72 26.91 -39.66 1.58
N ARG A 73 27.10 -40.82 0.96
CA ARG A 73 27.69 -40.89 -0.39
C ARG A 73 26.76 -41.70 -1.29
N PRO A 74 25.98 -41.01 -2.13
CA PRO A 74 25.88 -39.55 -2.34
C PRO A 74 25.10 -38.82 -1.24
N LYS A 75 25.25 -37.47 -1.09
CA LYS A 75 24.40 -36.61 -0.29
C LYS A 75 22.99 -36.59 -0.86
N ILE A 76 21.99 -36.61 0.02
CA ILE A 76 20.57 -36.50 -0.35
C ILE A 76 20.00 -35.20 0.21
N TYR A 77 19.27 -34.47 -0.63
CA TYR A 77 18.65 -33.22 -0.33
C TYR A 77 17.12 -33.38 -0.32
N LYS A 78 16.47 -32.75 0.63
CA LYS A 78 15.02 -32.78 0.80
C LYS A 78 14.49 -31.37 0.96
N ALA A 79 13.44 -31.00 0.20
CA ALA A 79 12.80 -29.71 0.38
C ALA A 79 12.06 -29.64 1.70
N VAL A 80 12.19 -28.51 2.38
CA VAL A 80 11.27 -28.13 3.47
C VAL A 80 9.89 -27.87 2.86
N PRO A 81 8.80 -28.33 3.51
CA PRO A 81 7.46 -28.12 2.97
C PRO A 81 7.17 -26.65 2.62
N PRO A 82 6.52 -26.35 1.50
CA PRO A 82 6.37 -24.99 1.00
C PRO A 82 5.84 -23.98 2.03
N ARG A 83 4.79 -24.33 2.80
CA ARG A 83 4.26 -23.46 3.86
C ARG A 83 5.31 -23.08 4.91
N MET A 84 6.15 -24.04 5.29
CA MET A 84 7.22 -23.80 6.26
C MET A 84 8.37 -22.99 5.67
N ALA A 85 8.70 -23.26 4.40
CA ALA A 85 9.72 -22.52 3.64
C ALA A 85 9.36 -21.04 3.53
N PHE A 86 8.14 -20.71 3.08
CA PHE A 86 7.68 -19.33 2.99
C PHE A 86 7.66 -18.64 4.35
N ARG A 87 7.19 -19.32 5.41
CA ARG A 87 7.22 -18.76 6.77
C ARG A 87 8.65 -18.43 7.24
N ARG A 88 9.64 -19.25 6.88
CA ARG A 88 11.06 -18.96 7.19
C ARG A 88 11.56 -17.75 6.43
N LEU A 89 11.23 -17.64 5.13
CA LEU A 89 11.59 -16.49 4.28
C LEU A 89 10.96 -15.19 4.79
N GLU A 90 9.67 -15.19 5.11
CA GLU A 90 8.96 -14.04 5.69
C GLU A 90 9.60 -13.58 7.00
N LYS A 91 9.93 -14.52 7.88
CA LYS A 91 10.59 -14.19 9.16
C LYS A 91 11.98 -13.59 8.94
N ALA A 92 12.75 -14.11 7.98
CA ALA A 92 14.06 -13.57 7.63
C ALA A 92 13.95 -12.17 7.02
N LEU A 93 12.99 -11.96 6.13
CA LEU A 93 12.70 -10.66 5.50
C LEU A 93 12.27 -9.62 6.54
N SER A 94 11.36 -9.99 7.45
CA SER A 94 10.91 -9.10 8.52
C SER A 94 12.06 -8.67 9.43
N ARG A 95 12.93 -9.60 9.83
CA ARG A 95 14.10 -9.29 10.66
C ARG A 95 15.08 -8.35 9.93
N ASN A 96 15.36 -8.61 8.65
CA ASN A 96 16.26 -7.76 7.86
C ASN A 96 15.65 -6.36 7.67
N LYS A 97 14.32 -6.27 7.48
CA LYS A 97 13.59 -5.01 7.42
C LYS A 97 13.74 -4.21 8.71
N GLU A 98 13.52 -4.84 9.86
CA GLU A 98 13.62 -4.18 11.17
C GLU A 98 15.04 -3.67 11.43
N TYR A 99 16.04 -4.50 11.16
CA TYR A 99 17.45 -4.11 11.28
C TYR A 99 17.79 -2.91 10.38
N ALA A 100 17.38 -2.97 9.10
CA ALA A 100 17.62 -1.88 8.17
C ALA A 100 16.90 -0.58 8.58
N ILE A 101 15.66 -0.67 9.10
CA ILE A 101 14.92 0.49 9.60
C ILE A 101 15.64 1.12 10.80
N GLU A 102 16.10 0.31 11.75
CA GLU A 102 16.80 0.79 12.94
C GLU A 102 18.06 1.56 12.53
N GLU A 103 18.90 0.99 11.69
CA GLU A 103 20.14 1.63 11.24
C GLU A 103 19.88 2.89 10.38
N LEU A 104 18.89 2.83 9.46
CA LEU A 104 18.58 3.96 8.58
C LEU A 104 17.90 5.12 9.31
N ASN A 105 17.18 4.86 10.40
CA ASN A 105 16.56 5.91 11.21
C ASN A 105 17.61 6.84 11.84
N ASP A 106 18.79 6.33 12.16
CA ASP A 106 19.89 7.15 12.69
C ASP A 106 20.38 8.19 11.68
N PHE A 107 20.28 7.90 10.39
CA PHE A 107 20.62 8.81 9.29
C PHE A 107 19.44 9.67 8.83
N TYR A 108 18.22 9.20 9.09
CA TYR A 108 16.99 9.84 8.65
C TYR A 108 16.70 11.09 9.48
N GLY A 109 16.93 12.24 8.94
CA GLY A 109 16.64 13.52 9.60
C GLY A 109 17.86 14.36 9.99
N VAL A 110 19.07 13.81 9.90
CA VAL A 110 20.32 14.54 10.25
C VAL A 110 20.56 15.78 9.39
N GLN A 111 19.97 15.86 8.20
CA GLN A 111 20.15 16.98 7.23
C GLN A 111 18.85 17.46 6.59
N ARG A 112 17.68 17.19 7.18
CA ARG A 112 16.43 17.68 6.58
C ARG A 112 16.22 19.15 6.90
N PRO A 113 15.86 19.96 5.89
CA PRO A 113 15.37 21.31 6.15
C PRO A 113 14.12 21.21 7.04
N LYS A 114 14.00 22.16 7.97
CA LYS A 114 12.89 22.19 8.92
C LYS A 114 11.52 22.32 8.22
N HIS A 115 11.53 22.96 7.07
CA HIS A 115 10.35 23.20 6.24
C HIS A 115 10.66 22.80 4.79
N GLU A 116 9.80 22.03 4.22
CA GLU A 116 9.98 21.43 2.90
C GLU A 116 8.75 21.65 2.02
N LEU A 117 8.99 21.75 0.72
CA LEU A 117 7.98 21.72 -0.32
C LEU A 117 8.47 20.75 -1.40
N TRP A 118 7.72 19.68 -1.63
CA TRP A 118 8.08 18.65 -2.58
C TRP A 118 7.03 18.50 -3.66
N THR A 119 7.50 18.44 -4.93
CA THR A 119 6.66 18.10 -6.06
C THR A 119 6.75 16.61 -6.34
N MET A 120 5.61 15.97 -6.50
CA MET A 120 5.48 14.55 -6.81
C MET A 120 4.83 14.34 -8.17
N HIS A 121 5.26 13.32 -8.87
CA HIS A 121 4.74 12.95 -10.18
C HIS A 121 4.21 11.50 -10.15
N GLY A 122 3.06 11.30 -10.82
CA GLY A 122 2.41 10.00 -10.96
C GLY A 122 1.43 9.67 -9.84
N LYS A 123 0.27 9.14 -10.23
CA LYS A 123 -0.86 8.81 -9.34
C LYS A 123 -0.42 7.96 -8.15
N ARG A 124 0.34 6.89 -8.42
CA ARG A 124 0.80 5.95 -7.37
C ARG A 124 1.61 6.63 -6.27
N ASN A 125 2.52 7.54 -6.63
CA ASN A 125 3.34 8.27 -5.65
C ASN A 125 2.49 9.21 -4.80
N ILE A 126 1.49 9.86 -5.41
CA ILE A 126 0.55 10.74 -4.72
C ILE A 126 -0.32 9.93 -3.75
N VAL A 127 -0.89 8.81 -4.20
CA VAL A 127 -1.71 7.92 -3.35
C VAL A 127 -0.88 7.38 -2.17
N ASN A 128 0.34 6.90 -2.41
CA ASN A 128 1.23 6.42 -1.34
C ASN A 128 1.49 7.53 -0.31
N LYS A 129 1.69 8.78 -0.76
CA LYS A 129 1.91 9.91 0.17
C LYS A 129 0.65 10.27 0.95
N ILE A 130 -0.52 10.20 0.32
CA ILE A 130 -1.81 10.38 1.01
C ILE A 130 -1.97 9.32 2.12
N GLU A 131 -1.70 8.06 1.81
CA GLU A 131 -1.77 6.96 2.79
C GLU A 131 -0.77 7.15 3.94
N GLU A 132 0.48 7.53 3.64
CA GLU A 132 1.51 7.85 4.63
C GLU A 132 1.04 8.95 5.59
N MET A 133 0.54 10.08 5.05
CA MET A 133 0.03 11.20 5.84
C MET A 133 -1.17 10.78 6.71
N LEU A 134 -2.14 10.06 6.15
CA LEU A 134 -3.30 9.57 6.88
C LEU A 134 -2.90 8.60 7.99
N MET A 135 -1.99 7.68 7.73
CA MET A 135 -1.48 6.75 8.74
C MET A 135 -0.74 7.47 9.88
N GLY A 136 -0.06 8.57 9.57
CA GLY A 136 0.60 9.46 10.55
C GLY A 136 -0.35 10.32 11.38
N ALA A 137 -1.61 10.49 10.96
CA ALA A 137 -2.59 11.34 11.63
C ALA A 137 -2.86 10.93 13.08
N LYS A 138 -2.85 11.91 13.99
CA LYS A 138 -3.05 11.72 15.44
C LYS A 138 -4.35 12.35 15.93
N HIS A 139 -4.73 13.50 15.40
CA HIS A 139 -5.85 14.29 15.89
C HIS A 139 -6.93 14.49 14.85
N TYR A 140 -6.56 14.99 13.65
CA TYR A 140 -7.55 15.23 12.61
C TYR A 140 -6.95 15.15 11.19
N ALA A 141 -7.82 14.84 10.23
CA ALA A 141 -7.53 15.02 8.82
C ALA A 141 -8.71 15.70 8.10
N MET A 142 -8.39 16.67 7.26
CA MET A 142 -9.33 17.34 6.36
C MET A 142 -8.96 16.98 4.93
N LEU A 143 -9.88 16.39 4.19
CA LEU A 143 -9.62 15.93 2.83
C LEU A 143 -10.78 16.28 1.88
N SER A 144 -10.41 16.59 0.65
CA SER A 144 -11.30 16.83 -0.46
C SER A 144 -10.83 15.95 -1.62
N PHE A 145 -11.55 14.86 -1.90
CA PHE A 145 -11.18 13.88 -2.92
C PHE A 145 -12.39 13.48 -3.77
N PRO A 146 -12.22 13.27 -5.09
CA PRO A 146 -13.23 12.61 -5.89
C PRO A 146 -13.42 11.16 -5.42
N LYS A 147 -14.57 10.59 -5.73
CA LYS A 147 -14.97 9.24 -5.31
C LYS A 147 -13.89 8.19 -5.59
N ASP A 148 -13.33 8.19 -6.80
CA ASP A 148 -12.33 7.20 -7.21
C ASP A 148 -11.08 7.22 -6.32
N LEU A 149 -10.57 8.41 -6.01
CA LEU A 149 -9.42 8.55 -5.12
C LEU A 149 -9.76 8.17 -3.68
N LEU A 150 -10.98 8.50 -3.25
CA LEU A 150 -11.47 8.12 -1.93
C LEU A 150 -11.54 6.59 -1.78
N MET A 151 -12.00 5.88 -2.82
CA MET A 151 -12.04 4.40 -2.85
C MET A 151 -10.64 3.78 -2.78
N GLU A 152 -9.63 4.37 -3.42
CA GLU A 152 -8.25 3.86 -3.36
C GLU A 152 -7.68 3.89 -1.94
N VAL A 153 -8.03 4.92 -1.15
CA VAL A 153 -7.54 5.09 0.23
C VAL A 153 -8.54 4.65 1.31
N GLU A 154 -9.63 4.00 0.90
CA GLU A 154 -10.74 3.58 1.78
C GLU A 154 -10.28 2.80 3.02
N LYS A 155 -9.42 1.79 2.81
CA LYS A 155 -8.91 0.95 3.90
C LYS A 155 -8.11 1.76 4.92
N THR A 156 -7.32 2.70 4.44
CA THR A 156 -6.53 3.60 5.27
C THR A 156 -7.44 4.53 6.06
N LEU A 157 -8.45 5.14 5.42
CA LEU A 157 -9.42 6.01 6.09
C LEU A 157 -10.24 5.26 7.16
N LYS A 158 -10.67 4.03 6.90
CA LYS A 158 -11.34 3.18 7.89
C LYS A 158 -10.44 2.95 9.12
N SER A 159 -9.18 2.55 8.89
CA SER A 159 -8.20 2.34 9.97
C SER A 159 -7.96 3.62 10.79
N VAL A 160 -7.86 4.77 10.13
CA VAL A 160 -7.66 6.07 10.77
C VAL A 160 -8.88 6.48 11.59
N SER A 161 -10.09 6.28 11.06
CA SER A 161 -11.34 6.50 11.78
C SER A 161 -11.46 5.61 13.02
N GLU A 162 -11.04 4.34 12.94
CA GLU A 162 -11.03 3.39 14.07
C GLU A 162 -10.09 3.80 15.19
N ARG A 163 -9.05 4.55 14.90
CA ARG A 163 -8.15 5.16 15.90
C ARG A 163 -8.73 6.40 16.60
N GLY A 164 -9.93 6.85 16.21
CA GLY A 164 -10.59 8.03 16.79
C GLY A 164 -10.12 9.36 16.20
N VAL A 165 -9.37 9.37 15.11
CA VAL A 165 -8.96 10.60 14.41
C VAL A 165 -10.19 11.28 13.81
N GLN A 166 -10.32 12.59 13.99
CA GLN A 166 -11.43 13.38 13.44
C GLN A 166 -11.25 13.55 11.92
N LEU A 167 -12.20 13.08 11.14
CA LEU A 167 -12.17 13.16 9.69
C LEU A 167 -13.21 14.14 9.17
N LYS A 168 -12.77 15.10 8.34
CA LYS A 168 -13.65 15.96 7.52
C LYS A 168 -13.43 15.61 6.07
N VAL A 169 -14.41 14.95 5.46
CA VAL A 169 -14.35 14.41 4.11
C VAL A 169 -15.29 15.17 3.19
N TRP A 170 -14.73 15.83 2.19
CA TRP A 170 -15.46 16.44 1.10
C TRP A 170 -15.30 15.56 -0.15
N THR A 171 -16.40 15.13 -0.73
CA THR A 171 -16.36 14.31 -1.95
C THR A 171 -17.51 14.65 -2.88
N CYS A 172 -17.35 14.32 -4.15
CA CYS A 172 -18.43 14.33 -5.13
C CYS A 172 -18.99 12.92 -5.27
N THR A 173 -20.31 12.83 -5.28
CA THR A 173 -21.05 11.59 -5.57
C THR A 173 -22.34 11.96 -6.24
N GLU A 174 -22.86 11.07 -7.09
CA GLU A 174 -24.21 11.16 -7.59
C GLU A 174 -25.20 10.98 -6.42
N GLU A 175 -26.32 11.69 -6.45
CA GLU A 175 -27.37 11.57 -5.45
C GLU A 175 -27.78 10.08 -5.31
N ASP A 176 -27.83 9.57 -4.08
CA ASP A 176 -28.24 8.21 -3.72
C ASP A 176 -27.26 7.06 -3.98
N ASP A 177 -25.94 7.29 -3.89
CA ASP A 177 -24.99 6.18 -3.93
C ASP A 177 -24.99 5.38 -2.61
N PRO A 178 -25.55 4.13 -2.61
CA PRO A 178 -25.62 3.31 -1.40
C PRO A 178 -24.25 2.79 -0.92
N ASN A 179 -23.18 2.99 -1.71
CA ASN A 179 -21.82 2.57 -1.40
C ASN A 179 -21.00 3.69 -0.78
N LEU A 180 -21.60 4.51 0.07
CA LEU A 180 -20.85 5.54 0.80
C LEU A 180 -19.71 4.88 1.59
N ILE A 181 -18.50 5.26 1.27
CA ILE A 181 -17.23 4.56 1.54
C ILE A 181 -16.91 4.46 3.03
N LEU A 182 -17.39 5.40 3.83
CA LEU A 182 -17.12 5.41 5.27
C LEU A 182 -18.42 5.21 6.05
N PRO A 183 -18.48 4.24 6.97
CA PRO A 183 -19.61 4.10 7.85
C PRO A 183 -19.74 5.37 8.72
N PRO A 184 -20.97 5.84 8.99
CA PRO A 184 -21.21 6.97 9.87
C PRO A 184 -20.61 6.68 11.26
N ARG A 185 -19.75 7.57 11.73
CA ARG A 185 -19.12 7.52 13.07
C ARG A 185 -19.10 8.93 13.63
N ASP A 186 -19.09 9.06 14.94
CA ASP A 186 -19.08 10.37 15.63
C ASP A 186 -17.86 11.23 15.29
N ASN A 187 -16.77 10.60 14.83
CA ASN A 187 -15.54 11.28 14.43
C ASN A 187 -15.40 11.45 12.92
N VAL A 188 -16.44 11.20 12.12
CA VAL A 188 -16.43 11.35 10.67
C VAL A 188 -17.54 12.29 10.24
N GLU A 189 -17.17 13.45 9.76
CA GLU A 189 -18.06 14.40 9.11
C GLU A 189 -17.86 14.32 7.59
N MET A 190 -18.93 14.16 6.83
CA MET A 190 -18.90 14.16 5.37
C MET A 190 -19.74 15.29 4.78
N VAL A 191 -19.26 15.85 3.69
CA VAL A 191 -19.95 16.78 2.82
C VAL A 191 -19.96 16.22 1.42
N LEU A 192 -21.16 16.10 0.86
CA LEU A 192 -21.37 15.69 -0.52
C LEU A 192 -21.64 16.92 -1.38
N ASP A 193 -20.95 17.01 -2.50
CA ASP A 193 -21.09 18.13 -3.42
C ASP A 193 -21.08 17.63 -4.86
N ASN A 194 -21.55 18.45 -5.78
CA ASN A 194 -21.50 18.13 -7.21
C ASN A 194 -20.09 18.26 -7.79
N GLN A 195 -19.17 18.88 -7.05
CA GLN A 195 -17.82 19.18 -7.53
C GLN A 195 -16.78 19.14 -6.42
N VAL A 196 -15.63 18.55 -6.72
CA VAL A 196 -14.39 18.64 -5.95
C VAL A 196 -13.45 19.59 -6.68
N TYR A 197 -13.02 20.66 -6.02
CA TYR A 197 -12.20 21.72 -6.63
C TYR A 197 -10.73 21.34 -6.74
N ALA A 198 -10.22 20.52 -5.83
CA ALA A 198 -8.84 20.03 -5.81
C ALA A 198 -8.75 18.77 -4.96
N ASN A 199 -7.86 17.87 -5.30
CA ASN A 199 -7.43 16.84 -4.36
C ASN A 199 -6.59 17.50 -3.28
N LEU A 200 -7.12 17.53 -2.07
CA LEU A 200 -6.52 18.26 -0.95
C LEU A 200 -6.54 17.38 0.29
N LEU A 201 -5.43 17.35 1.01
CA LEU A 201 -5.31 16.72 2.32
C LEU A 201 -4.52 17.63 3.26
N VAL A 202 -5.05 17.85 4.47
CA VAL A 202 -4.33 18.47 5.58
C VAL A 202 -4.43 17.53 6.78
N VAL A 203 -3.29 17.22 7.39
CA VAL A 203 -3.21 16.35 8.55
C VAL A 203 -2.61 17.11 9.74
N ASP A 204 -3.31 17.12 10.85
CA ASP A 204 -2.92 17.69 12.15
C ASP A 204 -2.43 19.15 12.10
N GLY A 205 -2.63 19.84 10.97
CA GLY A 205 -2.05 21.16 10.74
C GLY A 205 -0.50 21.18 10.62
N THR A 206 0.10 20.01 10.42
CA THR A 206 1.56 19.82 10.31
C THR A 206 2.01 19.47 8.90
N GLU A 207 1.08 18.97 8.09
CA GLU A 207 1.33 18.57 6.71
C GLU A 207 0.15 18.91 5.82
N ALA A 208 0.42 19.25 4.57
CA ALA A 208 -0.59 19.41 3.54
C ALA A 208 -0.14 18.83 2.19
N LEU A 209 -1.11 18.34 1.43
CA LEU A 209 -0.94 17.87 0.06
C LEU A 209 -2.05 18.42 -0.81
N ILE A 210 -1.67 18.90 -1.99
CA ILE A 210 -2.60 19.27 -3.08
C ILE A 210 -2.17 18.54 -4.33
N SER A 211 -3.11 17.99 -5.09
CA SER A 211 -2.77 17.36 -6.37
C SER A 211 -3.80 17.60 -7.46
N SER A 212 -3.36 17.43 -8.71
CA SER A 212 -4.23 17.35 -9.88
C SER A 212 -5.04 16.05 -9.88
N GLY A 213 -5.92 15.86 -10.88
CA GLY A 213 -6.70 14.63 -11.04
C GLY A 213 -8.03 14.62 -10.27
N CYS A 214 -8.54 15.79 -9.90
CA CYS A 214 -9.83 15.93 -9.21
C CYS A 214 -11.05 16.00 -10.17
N ILE A 215 -10.82 15.97 -11.47
CA ILE A 215 -11.87 16.04 -12.50
C ILE A 215 -12.09 14.64 -13.03
N GLU A 216 -13.35 14.23 -13.19
CA GLU A 216 -13.69 13.00 -13.89
C GLU A 216 -13.03 12.95 -15.27
N ASP A 217 -12.55 11.78 -15.68
CA ASP A 217 -11.80 11.58 -16.92
C ASP A 217 -10.51 12.38 -17.06
N TYR A 218 -9.90 12.83 -15.96
CA TYR A 218 -8.62 13.50 -16.02
C TYR A 218 -7.54 12.62 -16.65
N ARG A 219 -7.10 13.02 -17.84
CA ARG A 219 -6.06 12.31 -18.64
C ARG A 219 -4.69 12.98 -18.59
N GLY A 220 -4.57 14.05 -17.83
CA GLY A 220 -3.31 14.77 -17.66
C GLY A 220 -2.32 14.05 -16.74
N PRO A 221 -1.09 14.54 -16.65
CA PRO A 221 -0.11 14.02 -15.71
C PRO A 221 -0.54 14.32 -14.27
N TRP A 222 -0.52 13.30 -13.42
CA TRP A 222 -0.73 13.47 -11.99
C TRP A 222 0.47 14.19 -11.37
N ILE A 223 0.22 15.38 -10.84
CA ILE A 223 1.22 16.21 -10.17
C ILE A 223 0.67 16.57 -8.79
N GLY A 224 1.46 16.33 -7.74
CA GLY A 224 1.15 16.70 -6.37
C GLY A 224 2.22 17.58 -5.76
N ILE A 225 1.81 18.41 -4.83
CA ILE A 225 2.68 19.23 -3.99
C ILE A 225 2.40 18.86 -2.55
N TRP A 226 3.38 18.33 -1.86
CA TRP A 226 3.37 18.10 -0.43
C TRP A 226 4.23 19.14 0.28
N THR A 227 3.80 19.56 1.47
CA THR A 227 4.56 20.51 2.29
C THR A 227 4.30 20.30 3.79
N ASN A 228 5.33 20.57 4.59
CA ASN A 228 5.23 20.78 6.04
C ASN A 228 5.50 22.25 6.43
N GLU A 229 5.50 23.18 5.46
CA GLU A 229 5.67 24.60 5.70
C GLU A 229 4.41 25.22 6.32
N PRO A 230 4.49 25.79 7.56
CA PRO A 230 3.32 26.26 8.28
C PRO A 230 2.46 27.29 7.55
N SER A 231 3.09 28.18 6.79
CA SER A 231 2.38 29.25 6.05
C SER A 231 1.49 28.69 4.96
N PHE A 232 1.97 27.71 4.19
CA PHE A 232 1.20 27.02 3.17
C PHE A 232 0.08 26.17 3.78
N ILE A 233 0.40 25.41 4.85
CA ILE A 233 -0.60 24.59 5.55
C ILE A 233 -1.72 25.47 6.09
N LYS A 234 -1.38 26.62 6.68
CA LYS A 234 -2.37 27.58 7.19
C LYS A 234 -3.26 28.11 6.06
N LEU A 235 -2.68 28.49 4.92
CA LEU A 235 -3.44 28.96 3.77
C LEU A 235 -4.43 27.91 3.26
N ILE A 236 -3.95 26.67 3.06
CA ILE A 236 -4.76 25.54 2.60
C ILE A 236 -5.87 25.23 3.60
N SER A 237 -5.55 25.22 4.90
CA SER A 237 -6.53 24.98 5.97
C SER A 237 -7.62 26.05 6.03
N ILE A 238 -7.26 27.32 5.84
CA ILE A 238 -8.25 28.43 5.79
C ILE A 238 -9.16 28.24 4.58
N PHE A 239 -8.60 27.95 3.41
CA PHE A 239 -9.35 27.71 2.20
C PHE A 239 -10.36 26.56 2.38
N PHE A 240 -9.90 25.38 2.84
CA PHE A 240 -10.78 24.23 3.11
C PHE A 240 -11.89 24.59 4.10
N LYS A 241 -11.55 25.19 5.25
CA LYS A 241 -12.53 25.54 6.29
C LYS A 241 -13.58 26.54 5.81
N LYS A 242 -13.19 27.48 4.94
CA LYS A 242 -14.12 28.45 4.33
C LYS A 242 -15.12 27.75 3.44
N LEU A 243 -14.64 26.94 2.48
CA LEU A 243 -15.51 26.18 1.58
C LEU A 243 -16.40 25.21 2.35
N TRP A 244 -15.86 24.51 3.34
CA TRP A 244 -16.62 23.62 4.21
C TRP A 244 -17.80 24.32 4.90
N LYS A 245 -17.54 25.50 5.46
CA LYS A 245 -18.58 26.28 6.13
C LYS A 245 -19.66 26.77 5.16
N GLU A 246 -19.25 27.23 3.99
CA GLU A 246 -20.17 27.67 2.95
C GLU A 246 -21.12 26.55 2.51
N ARG A 247 -20.56 25.38 2.23
CA ARG A 247 -21.37 24.22 1.81
C ARG A 247 -22.29 23.68 2.91
N LYS A 248 -21.83 23.65 4.16
CA LYS A 248 -22.70 23.28 5.30
C LYS A 248 -23.90 24.21 5.46
N LEU A 249 -23.72 25.50 5.27
CA LEU A 249 -24.81 26.47 5.29
C LEU A 249 -25.79 26.28 4.10
N GLU A 250 -25.29 25.84 2.95
CA GLU A 250 -26.13 25.51 1.80
C GLU A 250 -26.95 24.24 2.07
N GLU A 251 -26.34 23.18 2.59
CA GLU A 251 -27.07 21.96 3.00
C GLU A 251 -28.19 22.27 3.99
N GLU A 252 -27.94 23.07 5.02
CA GLU A 252 -28.94 23.48 5.99
C GLU A 252 -30.10 24.24 5.33
N ARG A 253 -29.82 25.14 4.38
CA ARG A 253 -30.85 25.85 3.61
C ARG A 253 -31.65 24.91 2.70
N GLU A 254 -31.02 23.97 2.03
CA GLU A 254 -31.69 22.98 1.19
C GLU A 254 -32.64 22.10 1.99
N ILE A 255 -32.24 21.64 3.18
CA ILE A 255 -33.11 20.90 4.11
C ILE A 255 -34.28 21.74 4.53
N LEU A 256 -34.09 22.98 4.94
CA LEU A 256 -35.14 23.87 5.37
C LEU A 256 -36.17 24.11 4.23
N VAL A 257 -35.70 24.31 3.01
CA VAL A 257 -36.56 24.50 1.84
C VAL A 257 -37.39 23.22 1.55
N ARG A 258 -36.76 22.03 1.61
CA ARG A 258 -37.48 20.76 1.45
C ARG A 258 -38.55 20.55 2.50
N ASP A 259 -38.28 20.88 3.76
CA ASP A 259 -39.24 20.75 4.86
C ASP A 259 -40.41 21.74 4.70
N LEU A 260 -40.13 22.98 4.30
CA LEU A 260 -41.16 23.98 3.98
C LEU A 260 -42.03 23.56 2.79
N MET A 261 -41.48 22.92 1.77
CA MET A 261 -42.26 22.40 0.65
C MET A 261 -43.12 21.22 1.05
N ARG A 262 -42.66 20.32 1.93
CA ARG A 262 -43.45 19.20 2.48
C ARG A 262 -44.62 19.68 3.32
N LEU A 263 -44.46 20.77 4.07
CA LEU A 263 -45.56 21.38 4.89
C LEU A 263 -46.59 22.11 4.04
N LYS A 264 -46.25 22.47 2.78
CA LYS A 264 -47.18 23.14 1.86
C LYS A 264 -47.82 22.20 0.84
N ALA A 265 -47.46 20.92 0.84
CA ALA A 265 -48.16 19.93 0.03
C ALA A 265 -49.51 19.62 0.65
N PRO A 266 -50.62 19.70 -0.11
CA PRO A 266 -52.00 19.54 0.40
C PRO A 266 -52.29 18.10 0.84
#